data_d0621df14eff2877e44f7f546ea02ff5
#
_entry.id   d0621df14eff2877e44f7f546ea02ff5
#
_cell.length_a   1.000
_cell.length_b   1.000
_cell.length_c   1.000
_cell.angle_alpha   90.00
_cell.angle_beta   90.00
_cell.angle_gamma   90.00
#
_symmetry.space_group_name_H-M   'P 1'
#
loop_
_entity.id
_entity.type
_entity.pdbx_description
1 polymer ?
#
loop_
_entity_poly.entity_id
_entity_poly.type
_entity_poly.pdbx_seq_one_letter_code
_entity_poly.pdbx_strand_id
1 'polypeptide(L)'
;MKFESHHLAYCTNIHPAESWTETFHVLKTDVLAVRDRVASGKKFAIGLRLSAQAALELLENDQLDQFESWLAQENCYVFTINGFPYGAFHGTRVKENVYKPDWTHMSRLVYTEQLFTIISRLCPAESGGSVSTLPGSFKEFGADENLIFANLYSCALTIETLAKETGKDLHLGLEPEPLGHFENTEETLAFFERFFAWCGSEKLDPNPIKNHIGINYDTCHFALEFNDCHQSLRTLTEAGLRISKIHLSNALSFDPQNPKALEAIRPFDEPTYLHQVI
;
A
#
# COMPACT_ATOMS: atom_id res chain seq x y z
N MET A 1 5.25 -3.57 -15.82
CA MET A 1 6.31 -3.32 -16.83
C MET A 1 7.66 -3.51 -16.16
N LYS A 2 8.67 -4.03 -16.85
CA LYS A 2 10.00 -4.23 -16.27
C LYS A 2 10.97 -3.20 -16.83
N PHE A 3 11.74 -2.56 -15.95
CA PHE A 3 12.83 -1.66 -16.28
C PHE A 3 14.07 -2.11 -15.51
N GLU A 4 15.06 -2.65 -16.20
CA GLU A 4 16.22 -3.34 -15.63
C GLU A 4 15.80 -4.45 -14.65
N SER A 5 16.17 -4.34 -13.36
CA SER A 5 15.77 -5.25 -12.29
C SER A 5 14.47 -4.86 -11.60
N HIS A 6 13.89 -3.70 -11.94
CA HIS A 6 12.72 -3.15 -11.25
C HIS A 6 11.43 -3.42 -12.03
N HIS A 7 10.33 -3.51 -11.31
CA HIS A 7 8.99 -3.61 -11.87
C HIS A 7 8.23 -2.30 -11.64
N LEU A 8 7.62 -1.77 -12.71
CA LEU A 8 6.78 -0.58 -12.66
C LEU A 8 5.34 -0.98 -12.98
N ALA A 9 4.41 -0.65 -12.10
CA ALA A 9 2.99 -0.93 -12.26
C ALA A 9 2.17 0.34 -12.47
N TYR A 10 1.08 0.21 -13.22
CA TYR A 10 0.03 1.22 -13.26
C TYR A 10 -0.89 1.04 -12.05
N CYS A 11 -0.99 2.06 -11.21
CA CYS A 11 -1.81 2.01 -10.00
C CYS A 11 -3.29 2.25 -10.32
N THR A 12 -4.15 1.32 -9.86
CA THR A 12 -5.59 1.39 -10.13
C THR A 12 -6.38 2.20 -9.10
N ASN A 13 -5.74 2.86 -8.15
CA ASN A 13 -6.39 3.68 -7.12
C ASN A 13 -7.28 4.79 -7.69
N ILE A 14 -6.95 5.29 -8.88
CA ILE A 14 -7.71 6.35 -9.57
C ILE A 14 -9.11 5.89 -10.03
N HIS A 15 -9.33 4.60 -10.15
CA HIS A 15 -10.58 4.05 -10.65
C HIS A 15 -11.52 3.68 -9.50
N PRO A 16 -12.72 4.28 -9.41
CA PRO A 16 -13.71 3.89 -8.40
C PRO A 16 -14.21 2.45 -8.66
N ALA A 17 -14.10 1.60 -7.65
CA ALA A 17 -14.68 0.25 -7.64
C ALA A 17 -14.67 -0.28 -6.21
N GLU A 18 -15.76 -0.89 -5.74
CA GLU A 18 -15.84 -1.43 -4.39
C GLU A 18 -16.05 -2.94 -4.37
N SER A 19 -16.84 -3.48 -5.29
CA SER A 19 -17.01 -4.92 -5.49
C SER A 19 -15.96 -5.49 -6.45
N TRP A 20 -15.77 -6.81 -6.41
CA TRP A 20 -14.93 -7.49 -7.41
C TRP A 20 -15.47 -7.34 -8.83
N THR A 21 -16.78 -7.40 -8.98
CA THR A 21 -17.43 -7.22 -10.30
C THR A 21 -17.11 -5.85 -10.90
N GLU A 22 -17.20 -4.78 -10.11
CA GLU A 22 -16.83 -3.42 -10.54
C GLU A 22 -15.33 -3.31 -10.85
N THR A 23 -14.49 -3.83 -9.94
CA THR A 23 -13.04 -3.85 -10.13
C THR A 23 -12.66 -4.56 -11.42
N PHE A 24 -13.23 -5.74 -11.67
CA PHE A 24 -12.91 -6.51 -12.87
C PHE A 24 -13.45 -5.85 -14.15
N HIS A 25 -14.58 -5.13 -14.07
CA HIS A 25 -15.06 -4.31 -15.16
C HIS A 25 -14.06 -3.19 -15.51
N VAL A 26 -13.61 -2.43 -14.54
CA VAL A 26 -12.60 -1.36 -14.69
C VAL A 26 -11.29 -1.92 -15.28
N LEU A 27 -10.84 -3.08 -14.82
CA LEU A 27 -9.63 -3.72 -15.36
C LEU A 27 -9.78 -4.00 -16.86
N LYS A 28 -10.94 -4.53 -17.29
CA LYS A 28 -11.21 -4.88 -18.69
C LYS A 28 -11.44 -3.69 -19.60
N THR A 29 -11.85 -2.56 -19.08
CA THR A 29 -12.16 -1.34 -19.85
C THR A 29 -11.04 -0.31 -19.74
N ASP A 30 -10.94 0.35 -18.59
CA ASP A 30 -10.08 1.53 -18.41
C ASP A 30 -8.61 1.16 -18.34
N VAL A 31 -8.26 0.12 -17.57
CA VAL A 31 -6.87 -0.29 -17.38
C VAL A 31 -6.29 -0.86 -18.69
N LEU A 32 -7.03 -1.66 -19.44
CA LEU A 32 -6.58 -2.10 -20.75
C LEU A 32 -6.46 -0.96 -21.76
N ALA A 33 -7.35 0.04 -21.71
CA ALA A 33 -7.23 1.23 -22.56
C ALA A 33 -5.95 2.05 -22.25
N VAL A 34 -5.57 2.15 -20.97
CA VAL A 34 -4.28 2.75 -20.58
C VAL A 34 -3.11 1.91 -21.10
N ARG A 35 -3.14 0.59 -20.87
CA ARG A 35 -2.11 -0.34 -21.38
C ARG A 35 -1.85 -0.14 -22.87
N ASP A 36 -2.92 -0.12 -23.65
CA ASP A 36 -2.82 -0.04 -25.12
C ASP A 36 -2.18 1.27 -25.61
N ARG A 37 -2.29 2.34 -24.81
CA ARG A 37 -1.65 3.63 -25.10
C ARG A 37 -0.21 3.71 -24.65
N VAL A 38 0.15 3.15 -23.47
CA VAL A 38 1.47 3.40 -22.85
C VAL A 38 2.42 2.20 -22.97
N ALA A 39 1.90 0.99 -23.22
CA ALA A 39 2.68 -0.23 -23.22
C ALA A 39 2.22 -1.24 -24.29
N SER A 40 1.72 -0.75 -25.43
CA SER A 40 1.21 -1.60 -26.52
C SER A 40 2.19 -2.73 -26.88
N GLY A 41 1.70 -3.97 -26.88
CA GLY A 41 2.48 -5.16 -27.19
C GLY A 41 3.48 -5.60 -26.12
N LYS A 42 3.59 -4.90 -24.98
CA LYS A 42 4.48 -5.28 -23.87
C LYS A 42 3.69 -5.88 -22.71
N LYS A 43 4.37 -6.73 -21.91
CA LYS A 43 3.79 -7.24 -20.67
C LYS A 43 3.52 -6.08 -19.71
N PHE A 44 2.25 -5.93 -19.28
CA PHE A 44 1.79 -4.80 -18.49
C PHE A 44 1.60 -5.18 -17.03
N ALA A 45 2.17 -4.38 -16.12
CA ALA A 45 2.01 -4.60 -14.69
C ALA A 45 0.89 -3.73 -14.13
N ILE A 46 0.02 -4.34 -13.36
CA ILE A 46 -1.10 -3.70 -12.68
C ILE A 46 -0.76 -3.60 -11.19
N GLY A 47 -0.73 -2.39 -10.64
CA GLY A 47 -0.75 -2.12 -9.22
C GLY A 47 -2.20 -2.13 -8.75
N LEU A 48 -2.64 -3.26 -8.26
CA LEU A 48 -4.04 -3.53 -8.00
C LEU A 48 -4.50 -2.86 -6.70
N ARG A 49 -5.63 -2.18 -6.72
CA ARG A 49 -6.35 -1.79 -5.51
C ARG A 49 -7.54 -2.72 -5.34
N LEU A 50 -7.72 -3.27 -4.15
CA LEU A 50 -8.90 -4.03 -3.75
C LEU A 50 -9.47 -3.46 -2.46
N SER A 51 -10.79 -3.28 -2.40
CA SER A 51 -11.50 -3.09 -1.14
C SER A 51 -11.58 -4.40 -0.37
N ALA A 52 -11.97 -4.37 0.91
CA ALA A 52 -12.20 -5.58 1.69
C ALA A 52 -13.31 -6.45 1.07
N GLN A 53 -14.34 -5.82 0.53
CA GLN A 53 -15.41 -6.52 -0.19
C GLN A 53 -14.87 -7.20 -1.46
N ALA A 54 -14.16 -6.47 -2.31
CA ALA A 54 -13.61 -7.03 -3.54
C ALA A 54 -12.60 -8.16 -3.27
N ALA A 55 -11.79 -8.04 -2.21
CA ALA A 55 -10.86 -9.08 -1.82
C ALA A 55 -11.57 -10.37 -1.37
N LEU A 56 -12.63 -10.24 -0.57
CA LEU A 56 -13.45 -11.37 -0.15
C LEU A 56 -14.12 -12.04 -1.35
N GLU A 57 -14.80 -11.26 -2.21
CA GLU A 57 -15.49 -11.76 -3.39
C GLU A 57 -14.52 -12.45 -4.38
N LEU A 58 -13.28 -11.93 -4.54
CA LEU A 58 -12.27 -12.53 -5.40
C LEU A 58 -11.80 -13.90 -4.91
N LEU A 59 -11.85 -14.13 -3.59
CA LEU A 59 -11.50 -15.42 -2.99
C LEU A 59 -12.65 -16.44 -3.03
N GLU A 60 -13.86 -16.03 -3.41
CA GLU A 60 -15.00 -16.93 -3.51
C GLU A 60 -14.98 -17.72 -4.83
N ASN A 61 -15.39 -18.98 -4.74
CA ASN A 61 -15.51 -19.88 -5.87
C ASN A 61 -14.23 -19.95 -6.73
N ASP A 62 -14.36 -19.78 -8.05
CA ASP A 62 -13.28 -19.83 -9.04
C ASP A 62 -12.85 -18.42 -9.55
N GLN A 63 -13.25 -17.34 -8.86
CA GLN A 63 -12.99 -15.96 -9.32
C GLN A 63 -11.48 -15.69 -9.47
N LEU A 64 -10.67 -16.14 -8.53
CA LEU A 64 -9.22 -15.95 -8.59
C LEU A 64 -8.58 -16.74 -9.74
N ASP A 65 -9.06 -17.95 -10.02
CA ASP A 65 -8.61 -18.78 -11.16
C ASP A 65 -8.97 -18.11 -12.50
N GLN A 66 -10.17 -17.54 -12.58
CA GLN A 66 -10.61 -16.77 -13.75
C GLN A 66 -9.75 -15.51 -13.94
N PHE A 67 -9.43 -14.83 -12.87
CA PHE A 67 -8.58 -13.63 -12.92
C PHE A 67 -7.15 -13.95 -13.34
N GLU A 68 -6.55 -15.02 -12.82
CA GLU A 68 -5.23 -15.49 -13.27
C GLU A 68 -5.24 -15.81 -14.78
N SER A 69 -6.26 -16.50 -15.24
CA SER A 69 -6.43 -16.85 -16.65
C SER A 69 -6.56 -15.59 -17.53
N TRP A 70 -7.34 -14.61 -17.08
CA TRP A 70 -7.51 -13.33 -17.77
C TRP A 70 -6.19 -12.52 -17.82
N LEU A 71 -5.45 -12.46 -16.72
CA LEU A 71 -4.13 -11.78 -16.69
C LEU A 71 -3.18 -12.39 -17.74
N ALA A 72 -3.16 -13.71 -17.85
CA ALA A 72 -2.34 -14.41 -18.84
C ALA A 72 -2.78 -14.10 -20.28
N GLN A 73 -4.10 -14.13 -20.56
CA GLN A 73 -4.68 -13.82 -21.88
C GLN A 73 -4.37 -12.38 -22.30
N GLU A 74 -4.47 -11.43 -21.39
CA GLU A 74 -4.24 -10.00 -21.65
C GLU A 74 -2.76 -9.59 -21.58
N ASN A 75 -1.84 -10.54 -21.40
CA ASN A 75 -0.41 -10.26 -21.18
C ASN A 75 -0.15 -9.25 -20.04
N CYS A 76 -0.94 -9.38 -18.96
CA CYS A 76 -0.84 -8.59 -17.76
C CYS A 76 -0.28 -9.41 -16.59
N TYR A 77 0.17 -8.73 -15.53
CA TYR A 77 0.56 -9.36 -14.27
C TYR A 77 0.39 -8.40 -13.09
N VAL A 78 0.23 -8.96 -11.89
CA VAL A 78 0.13 -8.22 -10.64
C VAL A 78 1.31 -8.64 -9.75
N PHE A 79 2.04 -7.68 -9.21
CA PHE A 79 3.09 -7.94 -8.21
C PHE A 79 2.93 -7.06 -6.96
N THR A 80 1.93 -6.20 -6.94
CA THR A 80 1.66 -5.31 -5.81
C THR A 80 0.17 -5.02 -5.70
N ILE A 81 -0.33 -4.99 -4.45
CA ILE A 81 -1.70 -4.60 -4.13
C ILE A 81 -1.66 -3.40 -3.18
N ASN A 82 -2.50 -2.40 -3.43
CA ASN A 82 -2.77 -1.34 -2.47
C ASN A 82 -3.93 -1.75 -1.56
N GLY A 83 -3.61 -2.01 -0.30
CA GLY A 83 -4.53 -2.38 0.77
C GLY A 83 -4.73 -1.27 1.81
N PHE A 84 -4.40 -0.02 1.49
CA PHE A 84 -4.60 1.09 2.43
C PHE A 84 -6.10 1.37 2.63
N PRO A 85 -6.89 1.77 1.61
CA PRO A 85 -8.31 1.98 1.79
C PRO A 85 -9.04 0.63 1.95
N TYR A 86 -9.67 0.45 3.11
CA TYR A 86 -10.45 -0.75 3.41
C TYR A 86 -11.77 -0.82 2.63
N GLY A 87 -12.43 0.31 2.48
CA GLY A 87 -13.71 0.45 1.78
C GLY A 87 -13.71 1.61 0.80
N ALA A 88 -14.91 2.14 0.53
CA ALA A 88 -15.12 3.23 -0.40
C ALA A 88 -14.33 4.49 0.01
N PHE A 89 -13.55 5.03 -0.92
CA PHE A 89 -12.84 6.28 -0.72
C PHE A 89 -13.03 7.28 -1.88
N HIS A 90 -13.83 6.91 -2.89
CA HIS A 90 -14.26 7.79 -3.97
C HIS A 90 -15.72 8.20 -3.80
N GLY A 91 -16.04 9.46 -4.09
CA GLY A 91 -17.44 9.95 -4.11
C GLY A 91 -18.12 10.04 -2.75
N THR A 92 -17.42 9.81 -1.65
CA THR A 92 -17.91 9.95 -0.28
C THR A 92 -16.93 10.77 0.55
N ARG A 93 -17.42 11.50 1.56
CA ARG A 93 -16.55 12.24 2.49
C ARG A 93 -15.83 11.24 3.40
N VAL A 94 -14.61 10.90 3.04
CA VAL A 94 -13.80 9.89 3.75
C VAL A 94 -12.93 10.51 4.83
N LYS A 95 -12.18 11.55 4.48
CA LYS A 95 -11.22 12.22 5.37
C LYS A 95 -10.45 11.21 6.24
N GLU A 96 -10.35 11.47 7.55
CA GLU A 96 -9.70 10.58 8.52
C GLU A 96 -10.29 9.16 8.58
N ASN A 97 -11.51 8.95 8.08
CA ASN A 97 -12.14 7.62 8.08
C ASN A 97 -11.49 6.65 7.07
N VAL A 98 -10.66 7.13 6.15
CA VAL A 98 -9.87 6.25 5.26
C VAL A 98 -8.92 5.34 6.05
N TYR A 99 -8.52 5.76 7.26
CA TYR A 99 -7.70 4.96 8.17
C TYR A 99 -8.46 3.84 8.88
N LYS A 100 -9.80 3.82 8.83
CA LYS A 100 -10.62 2.83 9.54
C LYS A 100 -11.01 1.65 8.64
N PRO A 101 -10.99 0.42 9.20
CA PRO A 101 -10.39 0.04 10.48
C PRO A 101 -8.85 0.18 10.41
N ASP A 102 -8.22 0.64 11.49
CA ASP A 102 -6.78 0.72 11.62
C ASP A 102 -6.17 -0.60 12.14
N TRP A 103 -4.85 -0.63 12.41
CA TRP A 103 -4.16 -1.83 12.87
C TRP A 103 -4.45 -2.24 14.31
N THR A 104 -5.28 -1.49 15.06
CA THR A 104 -5.81 -1.96 16.35
C THR A 104 -6.96 -2.96 16.18
N HIS A 105 -7.53 -3.10 14.97
CA HIS A 105 -8.70 -3.91 14.69
C HIS A 105 -8.35 -5.20 13.93
N MET A 106 -8.88 -6.34 14.40
CA MET A 106 -8.76 -7.64 13.72
C MET A 106 -9.25 -7.63 12.27
N SER A 107 -10.25 -6.82 11.93
CA SER A 107 -10.74 -6.72 10.56
C SER A 107 -9.68 -6.20 9.59
N ARG A 108 -8.77 -5.32 10.04
CA ARG A 108 -7.62 -4.88 9.22
C ARG A 108 -6.65 -6.03 8.98
N LEU A 109 -6.35 -6.80 10.02
CA LEU A 109 -5.49 -7.99 9.92
C LEU A 109 -6.08 -8.99 8.92
N VAL A 110 -7.33 -9.42 9.13
CA VAL A 110 -8.00 -10.41 8.26
C VAL A 110 -8.03 -9.96 6.80
N TYR A 111 -8.38 -8.70 6.56
CA TYR A 111 -8.36 -8.15 5.20
C TYR A 111 -6.97 -8.20 4.58
N THR A 112 -5.94 -7.82 5.33
CA THR A 112 -4.56 -7.83 4.82
C THR A 112 -4.08 -9.25 4.53
N GLU A 113 -4.44 -10.24 5.35
CA GLU A 113 -4.15 -11.65 5.11
C GLU A 113 -4.86 -12.20 3.86
N GLN A 114 -6.10 -11.76 3.59
CA GLN A 114 -6.78 -12.06 2.33
C GLN A 114 -6.03 -11.50 1.12
N LEU A 115 -5.53 -10.26 1.22
CA LEU A 115 -4.70 -9.67 0.17
C LEU A 115 -3.40 -10.46 -0.06
N PHE A 116 -2.77 -10.99 1.02
CA PHE A 116 -1.60 -11.85 0.89
C PHE A 116 -1.92 -13.21 0.28
N THR A 117 -3.05 -13.79 0.57
CA THR A 117 -3.54 -15.00 -0.11
C THR A 117 -3.69 -14.74 -1.62
N ILE A 118 -4.26 -13.63 -2.02
CA ILE A 118 -4.43 -13.23 -3.42
C ILE A 118 -3.06 -12.99 -4.08
N ILE A 119 -2.21 -12.12 -3.50
CA ILE A 119 -0.94 -11.75 -4.14
C ILE A 119 0.04 -12.92 -4.20
N SER A 120 0.02 -13.83 -3.24
CA SER A 120 0.87 -15.03 -3.23
C SER A 120 0.63 -15.91 -4.46
N ARG A 121 -0.59 -15.91 -5.00
CA ARG A 121 -0.94 -16.58 -6.25
C ARG A 121 -0.55 -15.76 -7.47
N LEU A 122 -0.94 -14.48 -7.49
CA LEU A 122 -0.84 -13.60 -8.67
C LEU A 122 0.59 -13.17 -9.01
N CYS A 123 1.46 -12.96 -8.03
CA CYS A 123 2.78 -12.40 -8.29
C CYS A 123 3.71 -13.41 -8.97
N PRO A 124 4.48 -12.97 -9.99
CA PRO A 124 5.58 -13.76 -10.52
C PRO A 124 6.66 -14.02 -9.46
N ALA A 125 7.27 -15.21 -9.48
CA ALA A 125 8.30 -15.58 -8.52
C ALA A 125 9.51 -14.62 -8.56
N GLU A 126 9.86 -14.14 -9.75
CA GLU A 126 10.99 -13.22 -9.96
C GLU A 126 10.78 -11.81 -9.43
N SER A 127 9.54 -11.38 -9.22
CA SER A 127 9.23 -10.06 -8.66
C SER A 127 8.89 -10.10 -7.17
N GLY A 128 8.47 -11.27 -6.69
CA GLY A 128 7.79 -11.35 -5.40
C GLY A 128 6.46 -10.60 -5.39
N GLY A 129 5.88 -10.42 -4.21
CA GLY A 129 4.59 -9.76 -4.01
C GLY A 129 4.58 -8.81 -2.83
N SER A 130 4.09 -7.58 -3.03
CA SER A 130 3.91 -6.60 -1.97
C SER A 130 2.45 -6.19 -1.77
N VAL A 131 2.10 -5.91 -0.52
CA VAL A 131 0.85 -5.24 -0.15
C VAL A 131 1.23 -3.97 0.59
N SER A 132 0.64 -2.82 0.26
CA SER A 132 0.78 -1.61 1.07
C SER A 132 -0.41 -1.39 1.98
N THR A 133 -0.17 -0.76 3.11
CA THR A 133 -1.18 -0.46 4.15
C THR A 133 -0.86 0.83 4.88
N LEU A 134 -1.83 1.35 5.64
CA LEU A 134 -1.65 2.54 6.47
C LEU A 134 -0.52 2.39 7.51
N PRO A 135 0.04 3.49 8.03
CA PRO A 135 1.15 3.49 8.99
C PRO A 135 0.65 3.23 10.42
N GLY A 136 0.03 2.08 10.67
CA GLY A 136 -0.51 1.71 11.97
C GLY A 136 -1.89 2.27 12.24
N SER A 137 -2.03 3.59 12.34
CA SER A 137 -3.27 4.31 12.64
C SER A 137 -3.21 5.75 12.16
N PHE A 138 -4.24 6.53 12.44
CA PHE A 138 -4.25 7.99 12.35
C PHE A 138 -3.84 8.60 13.69
N LYS A 139 -2.97 9.60 13.67
CA LYS A 139 -2.31 10.14 14.87
C LYS A 139 -3.30 10.59 15.95
N GLU A 140 -4.40 11.26 15.52
CA GLU A 140 -5.41 11.78 16.46
C GLU A 140 -6.31 10.69 17.08
N PHE A 141 -6.28 9.44 16.57
CA PHE A 141 -7.08 8.36 17.17
C PHE A 141 -6.52 7.89 18.50
N GLY A 142 -5.28 8.22 18.84
CA GLY A 142 -4.65 7.81 20.10
C GLY A 142 -4.58 6.29 20.26
N ALA A 143 -4.27 5.60 19.17
CA ALA A 143 -4.29 4.15 19.08
C ALA A 143 -3.32 3.48 20.07
N ASP A 144 -3.72 2.34 20.64
CA ASP A 144 -2.84 1.50 21.45
C ASP A 144 -1.80 0.81 20.55
N GLU A 145 -0.55 1.21 20.66
CA GLU A 145 0.56 0.72 19.85
C GLU A 145 0.85 -0.77 20.08
N ASN A 146 0.53 -1.31 21.28
CA ASN A 146 0.67 -2.74 21.54
C ASN A 146 -0.30 -3.57 20.69
N LEU A 147 -1.51 -3.08 20.45
CA LEU A 147 -2.47 -3.75 19.56
C LEU A 147 -2.01 -3.68 18.10
N ILE A 148 -1.44 -2.53 17.67
CA ILE A 148 -0.84 -2.39 16.34
C ILE A 148 0.28 -3.41 16.17
N PHE A 149 1.22 -3.51 17.11
CA PHE A 149 2.33 -4.44 17.06
C PHE A 149 1.88 -5.90 17.03
N ALA A 150 0.92 -6.27 17.89
CA ALA A 150 0.40 -7.63 17.95
C ALA A 150 -0.23 -8.05 16.60
N ASN A 151 -1.05 -7.20 15.99
CA ASN A 151 -1.69 -7.48 14.71
C ASN A 151 -0.69 -7.50 13.55
N LEU A 152 0.28 -6.58 13.51
CA LEU A 152 1.34 -6.58 12.52
C LEU A 152 2.24 -7.82 12.65
N TYR A 153 2.55 -8.25 13.88
CA TYR A 153 3.32 -9.46 14.11
C TYR A 153 2.57 -10.71 13.62
N SER A 154 1.27 -10.83 13.92
CA SER A 154 0.43 -11.92 13.41
C SER A 154 0.41 -11.93 11.89
N CYS A 155 0.26 -10.77 11.26
CA CYS A 155 0.34 -10.65 9.80
C CYS A 155 1.69 -11.12 9.26
N ALA A 156 2.81 -10.74 9.91
CA ALA A 156 4.15 -11.17 9.50
C ALA A 156 4.31 -12.69 9.53
N LEU A 157 3.74 -13.38 10.53
CA LEU A 157 3.75 -14.85 10.60
C LEU A 157 2.94 -15.50 9.48
N THR A 158 1.78 -14.92 9.13
CA THR A 158 0.96 -15.37 7.99
C THR A 158 1.74 -15.21 6.69
N ILE A 159 2.39 -14.05 6.49
CA ILE A 159 3.22 -13.78 5.30
C ILE A 159 4.39 -14.77 5.22
N GLU A 160 5.07 -15.00 6.34
CA GLU A 160 6.19 -15.98 6.40
C GLU A 160 5.74 -17.39 5.99
N THR A 161 4.56 -17.81 6.44
CA THR A 161 3.98 -19.10 6.07
C THR A 161 3.73 -19.20 4.58
N LEU A 162 3.03 -18.21 4.00
CA LEU A 162 2.76 -18.15 2.57
C LEU A 162 4.05 -18.06 1.73
N ALA A 163 5.04 -17.31 2.20
CA ALA A 163 6.33 -17.20 1.53
C ALA A 163 7.08 -18.55 1.50
N LYS A 164 7.05 -19.31 2.60
CA LYS A 164 7.63 -20.66 2.66
C LYS A 164 6.89 -21.65 1.75
N GLU A 165 5.57 -21.60 1.72
CA GLU A 165 4.74 -22.50 0.89
C GLU A 165 4.91 -22.23 -0.60
N THR A 166 5.02 -20.97 -1.00
CA THR A 166 5.08 -20.57 -2.42
C THR A 166 6.49 -20.40 -2.96
N GLY A 167 7.48 -20.28 -2.08
CA GLY A 167 8.87 -19.94 -2.43
C GLY A 167 9.02 -18.49 -2.96
N LYS A 168 8.02 -17.63 -2.72
CA LYS A 168 8.00 -16.25 -3.21
C LYS A 168 8.38 -15.27 -2.11
N ASP A 169 9.04 -14.17 -2.50
CA ASP A 169 9.31 -13.07 -1.60
C ASP A 169 8.03 -12.23 -1.40
N LEU A 170 7.42 -12.30 -0.22
CA LEU A 170 6.18 -11.62 0.12
C LEU A 170 6.42 -10.64 1.27
N HIS A 171 5.91 -9.41 1.14
CA HIS A 171 6.13 -8.39 2.15
C HIS A 171 5.05 -7.31 2.21
N LEU A 172 4.78 -6.82 3.42
CA LEU A 172 3.87 -5.71 3.72
C LEU A 172 4.67 -4.41 3.77
N GLY A 173 4.17 -3.35 3.16
CA GLY A 173 4.72 -2.00 3.25
C GLY A 173 3.79 -1.10 4.06
N LEU A 174 4.24 -0.64 5.21
CA LEU A 174 3.60 0.44 5.96
C LEU A 174 3.89 1.75 5.24
N GLU A 175 2.89 2.61 5.08
CA GLU A 175 2.98 3.84 4.28
C GLU A 175 3.01 5.09 5.16
N PRO A 176 4.19 5.60 5.56
CA PRO A 176 4.29 6.86 6.30
C PRO A 176 3.65 7.99 5.50
N GLU A 177 2.83 8.80 6.17
CA GLU A 177 2.18 9.94 5.56
C GLU A 177 1.81 10.99 6.59
N PRO A 178 1.65 12.27 6.20
CA PRO A 178 1.23 13.32 7.10
C PRO A 178 -0.08 12.97 7.82
N LEU A 179 -0.11 13.19 9.14
CA LEU A 179 -1.20 12.84 10.07
C LEU A 179 -1.36 11.33 10.34
N GLY A 180 -0.58 10.47 9.71
CA GLY A 180 -0.47 9.06 10.06
C GLY A 180 0.17 8.85 11.45
N HIS A 181 0.12 7.63 11.96
CA HIS A 181 0.72 7.29 13.28
C HIS A 181 2.22 7.57 13.32
N PHE A 182 2.89 7.49 12.18
CA PHE A 182 4.22 8.02 11.90
C PHE A 182 4.24 8.61 10.48
N GLU A 183 4.91 9.75 10.31
CA GLU A 183 4.79 10.61 9.13
C GLU A 183 6.06 10.64 8.28
N ASN A 184 7.22 10.73 8.93
CA ASN A 184 8.52 11.03 8.32
C ASN A 184 9.57 9.98 8.65
N THR A 185 10.81 10.21 8.22
CA THR A 185 11.93 9.27 8.39
C THR A 185 12.21 8.98 9.86
N GLU A 186 12.29 10.01 10.70
CA GLU A 186 12.61 9.90 12.12
C GLU A 186 11.53 9.16 12.89
N GLU A 187 10.27 9.50 12.65
CA GLU A 187 9.13 8.82 13.29
C GLU A 187 9.01 7.36 12.84
N THR A 188 9.31 7.09 11.58
CA THR A 188 9.35 5.71 11.04
C THR A 188 10.42 4.89 11.77
N LEU A 189 11.64 5.39 11.92
CA LEU A 189 12.70 4.70 12.66
C LEU A 189 12.28 4.44 14.11
N ALA A 190 11.78 5.46 14.79
CA ALA A 190 11.33 5.35 16.17
C ALA A 190 10.18 4.32 16.35
N PHE A 191 9.26 4.22 15.37
CA PHE A 191 8.20 3.21 15.38
C PHE A 191 8.79 1.80 15.31
N PHE A 192 9.70 1.54 14.38
CA PHE A 192 10.31 0.21 14.25
C PHE A 192 11.21 -0.14 15.45
N GLU A 193 11.91 0.83 16.05
CA GLU A 193 12.67 0.61 17.28
C GLU A 193 11.74 0.15 18.42
N ARG A 194 10.59 0.81 18.61
CA ARG A 194 9.59 0.40 19.62
C ARG A 194 8.98 -0.97 19.28
N PHE A 195 8.76 -1.26 18.00
CA PHE A 195 8.22 -2.55 17.57
C PHE A 195 9.20 -3.70 17.89
N PHE A 196 10.48 -3.52 17.62
CA PHE A 196 11.50 -4.51 18.00
C PHE A 196 11.66 -4.65 19.52
N ALA A 197 11.58 -3.55 20.25
CA ALA A 197 11.62 -3.56 21.73
C ALA A 197 10.41 -4.33 22.30
N TRP A 198 9.22 -4.12 21.72
CA TRP A 198 8.01 -4.86 22.08
C TRP A 198 8.19 -6.37 21.84
N CYS A 199 8.75 -6.80 20.72
CA CYS A 199 9.06 -8.21 20.49
C CYS A 199 9.99 -8.76 21.58
N GLY A 200 10.99 -7.99 22.00
CA GLY A 200 11.89 -8.40 23.10
C GLY A 200 11.15 -8.56 24.42
N SER A 201 10.22 -7.66 24.77
CA SER A 201 9.43 -7.74 26.00
C SER A 201 8.48 -8.94 26.01
N GLU A 202 7.89 -9.27 24.88
CA GLU A 202 7.00 -10.42 24.69
C GLU A 202 7.77 -11.74 24.42
N LYS A 203 9.09 -11.71 24.34
CA LYS A 203 9.98 -12.85 24.01
C LYS A 203 9.66 -13.48 22.66
N LEU A 204 9.31 -12.68 21.69
CA LEU A 204 9.01 -13.06 20.31
C LEU A 204 10.25 -12.95 19.41
N ASP A 205 10.32 -13.78 18.38
CA ASP A 205 11.36 -13.68 17.35
C ASP A 205 11.08 -12.44 16.45
N PRO A 206 12.00 -11.47 16.32
CA PRO A 206 11.80 -10.31 15.44
C PRO A 206 12.01 -10.61 13.95
N ASN A 207 12.50 -11.79 13.57
CA ASN A 207 12.82 -12.13 12.18
C ASN A 207 11.61 -12.08 11.24
N PRO A 208 10.39 -12.53 11.59
CA PRO A 208 9.23 -12.35 10.72
C PRO A 208 8.98 -10.89 10.35
N ILE A 209 9.16 -9.94 11.31
CA ILE A 209 9.01 -8.51 11.02
C ILE A 209 10.12 -8.05 10.08
N LYS A 210 11.37 -8.35 10.37
CA LYS A 210 12.53 -7.93 9.55
C LYS A 210 12.44 -8.42 8.11
N ASN A 211 11.90 -9.62 7.92
CA ASN A 211 11.80 -10.24 6.60
C ASN A 211 10.58 -9.78 5.81
N HIS A 212 9.45 -9.51 6.49
CA HIS A 212 8.16 -9.38 5.84
C HIS A 212 7.44 -8.05 6.06
N ILE A 213 7.91 -7.22 7.01
CA ILE A 213 7.35 -5.88 7.22
C ILE A 213 8.39 -4.84 6.79
N GLY A 214 7.99 -3.95 5.91
CA GLY A 214 8.83 -2.87 5.42
C GLY A 214 8.03 -1.58 5.23
N ILE A 215 8.57 -0.72 4.40
CA ILE A 215 8.03 0.62 4.15
C ILE A 215 7.53 0.69 2.71
N ASN A 216 6.31 1.17 2.53
CA ASN A 216 5.86 1.71 1.28
C ASN A 216 6.26 3.19 1.25
N TYR A 217 7.29 3.52 0.50
CA TYR A 217 7.81 4.87 0.39
C TYR A 217 7.02 5.64 -0.67
N ASP A 218 6.07 6.47 -0.22
CA ASP A 218 5.35 7.38 -1.12
C ASP A 218 6.10 8.70 -1.24
N THR A 219 6.57 9.02 -2.45
CA THR A 219 7.45 10.16 -2.68
C THR A 219 6.78 11.50 -2.39
N CYS A 220 5.45 11.63 -2.53
CA CYS A 220 4.78 12.88 -2.19
C CYS A 220 4.62 13.07 -0.68
N HIS A 221 4.40 12.00 0.10
CA HIS A 221 4.26 12.09 1.55
C HIS A 221 5.56 12.58 2.19
N PHE A 222 6.69 11.96 1.84
CA PHE A 222 8.00 12.42 2.34
C PHE A 222 8.39 13.80 1.83
N ALA A 223 7.96 14.18 0.62
CA ALA A 223 8.19 15.54 0.10
C ALA A 223 7.40 16.58 0.88
N LEU A 224 6.16 16.28 1.31
CA LEU A 224 5.37 17.16 2.19
C LEU A 224 6.07 17.39 3.54
N GLU A 225 6.74 16.37 4.07
CA GLU A 225 7.54 16.44 5.29
C GLU A 225 8.95 17.06 5.06
N PHE A 226 9.21 17.63 3.88
CA PHE A 226 10.50 18.20 3.48
C PHE A 226 11.70 17.25 3.64
N ASN A 227 11.46 15.94 3.59
CA ASN A 227 12.52 14.94 3.62
C ASN A 227 13.22 14.87 2.25
N ASP A 228 14.56 14.89 2.26
CA ASP A 228 15.33 14.56 1.08
C ASP A 228 15.20 13.06 0.76
N CYS A 229 14.69 12.74 -0.42
CA CYS A 229 14.37 11.37 -0.81
C CYS A 229 15.60 10.44 -0.74
N HIS A 230 16.77 10.89 -1.22
CA HIS A 230 17.98 10.05 -1.22
C HIS A 230 18.51 9.81 0.18
N GLN A 231 18.51 10.86 1.01
CA GLN A 231 18.95 10.75 2.40
C GLN A 231 17.98 9.89 3.20
N SER A 232 16.67 10.10 3.05
CA SER A 232 15.64 9.33 3.73
C SER A 232 15.75 7.82 3.41
N LEU A 233 15.76 7.45 2.13
CA LEU A 233 15.90 6.05 1.70
C LEU A 233 17.20 5.41 2.21
N ARG A 234 18.32 6.16 2.19
CA ARG A 234 19.58 5.69 2.74
C ARG A 234 19.48 5.42 4.24
N THR A 235 18.97 6.39 5.00
CA THR A 235 18.81 6.29 6.45
C THR A 235 17.94 5.09 6.85
N LEU A 236 16.81 4.91 6.18
CA LEU A 236 15.92 3.78 6.43
C LEU A 236 16.59 2.42 6.11
N THR A 237 17.31 2.33 4.99
CA THR A 237 17.99 1.09 4.58
C THR A 237 19.23 0.79 5.43
N GLU A 238 20.01 1.79 5.83
CA GLU A 238 21.13 1.63 6.77
C GLU A 238 20.69 1.18 8.16
N ALA A 239 19.47 1.56 8.57
CA ALA A 239 18.83 1.03 9.78
C ALA A 239 18.31 -0.42 9.63
N GLY A 240 18.49 -1.03 8.46
CA GLY A 240 18.06 -2.41 8.18
C GLY A 240 16.56 -2.54 7.88
N LEU A 241 15.86 -1.43 7.61
CA LEU A 241 14.47 -1.47 7.23
C LEU A 241 14.31 -1.74 5.73
N ARG A 242 13.40 -2.64 5.40
CA ARG A 242 13.09 -2.99 4.01
C ARG A 242 12.28 -1.89 3.34
N ILE A 243 12.68 -1.46 2.16
CA ILE A 243 11.78 -0.70 1.27
C ILE A 243 10.96 -1.72 0.49
N SER A 244 9.71 -1.86 0.89
CA SER A 244 8.78 -2.84 0.32
C SER A 244 8.32 -2.42 -1.07
N LYS A 245 8.08 -1.12 -1.25
CA LYS A 245 7.52 -0.54 -2.46
C LYS A 245 7.78 0.96 -2.48
N ILE A 246 7.82 1.53 -3.65
CA ILE A 246 7.88 2.99 -3.84
C ILE A 246 6.66 3.40 -4.66
N HIS A 247 5.85 4.34 -4.14
CA HIS A 247 4.88 5.07 -4.92
C HIS A 247 5.54 6.29 -5.56
N LEU A 248 5.52 6.33 -6.89
CA LEU A 248 5.98 7.50 -7.65
C LEU A 248 4.83 8.49 -7.78
N SER A 249 4.83 9.50 -6.96
CA SER A 249 3.77 10.48 -6.78
C SER A 249 4.34 11.89 -6.64
N ASN A 250 3.48 12.91 -6.74
CA ASN A 250 3.86 14.31 -6.59
C ASN A 250 2.90 15.05 -5.68
N ALA A 251 3.42 15.98 -4.89
CA ALA A 251 2.66 17.00 -4.19
C ALA A 251 2.72 18.34 -4.93
N LEU A 252 1.70 19.18 -4.76
CA LEU A 252 1.72 20.54 -5.27
C LEU A 252 2.53 21.44 -4.31
N SER A 253 3.40 22.26 -4.89
CA SER A 253 4.12 23.30 -4.15
C SER A 253 3.64 24.67 -4.60
N PHE A 254 3.34 25.54 -3.66
CA PHE A 254 2.94 26.92 -3.96
C PHE A 254 3.43 27.91 -2.90
N ASP A 255 3.62 29.16 -3.30
CA ASP A 255 3.94 30.26 -2.38
C ASP A 255 2.63 30.84 -1.80
N PRO A 256 2.37 30.70 -0.48
CA PRO A 256 1.15 31.22 0.13
C PRO A 256 1.09 32.76 0.16
N GLN A 257 2.21 33.46 -0.08
CA GLN A 257 2.24 34.92 -0.20
C GLN A 257 1.88 35.41 -1.62
N ASN A 258 1.80 34.50 -2.59
CA ASN A 258 1.41 34.79 -3.95
C ASN A 258 -0.13 34.67 -4.14
N PRO A 259 -0.89 35.77 -4.31
CA PRO A 259 -2.35 35.70 -4.43
C PRO A 259 -2.83 34.86 -5.63
N LYS A 260 -2.07 34.80 -6.73
CA LYS A 260 -2.41 34.00 -7.90
C LYS A 260 -2.24 32.50 -7.62
N ALA A 261 -1.22 32.14 -6.84
CA ALA A 261 -1.01 30.76 -6.42
C ALA A 261 -2.12 30.30 -5.48
N LEU A 262 -2.53 31.16 -4.53
CA LEU A 262 -3.69 30.89 -3.65
C LEU A 262 -4.99 30.72 -4.44
N GLU A 263 -5.22 31.52 -5.46
CA GLU A 263 -6.39 31.36 -6.32
C GLU A 263 -6.34 30.04 -7.12
N ALA A 264 -5.18 29.69 -7.64
CA ALA A 264 -4.97 28.46 -8.42
C ALA A 264 -5.15 27.17 -7.59
N ILE A 265 -4.86 27.20 -6.28
CA ILE A 265 -5.01 26.02 -5.42
C ILE A 265 -6.45 25.79 -4.94
N ARG A 266 -7.32 26.84 -4.93
CA ARG A 266 -8.71 26.74 -4.45
C ARG A 266 -9.55 25.64 -5.08
N PRO A 267 -9.44 25.31 -6.39
CA PRO A 267 -10.21 24.20 -6.98
C PRO A 267 -9.89 22.83 -6.39
N PHE A 268 -8.76 22.69 -5.67
CA PHE A 268 -8.37 21.45 -4.99
C PHE A 268 -8.97 21.35 -3.59
N ASP A 269 -9.59 22.43 -3.05
CA ASP A 269 -10.33 22.39 -1.78
C ASP A 269 -11.72 21.78 -2.03
N GLU A 270 -11.79 20.45 -1.92
CA GLU A 270 -12.99 19.68 -2.15
C GLU A 270 -13.31 18.80 -0.89
N PRO A 271 -14.57 18.41 -0.66
CA PRO A 271 -15.01 17.83 0.62
C PRO A 271 -14.67 16.33 0.80
N THR A 272 -14.22 15.64 -0.25
CA THR A 272 -14.10 14.17 -0.27
C THR A 272 -12.84 13.69 0.43
N TYR A 273 -11.70 14.24 0.06
CA TYR A 273 -10.41 13.76 0.51
C TYR A 273 -9.86 14.51 1.73
N LEU A 274 -8.94 13.87 2.45
CA LEU A 274 -8.15 14.54 3.47
C LEU A 274 -7.08 15.39 2.79
N HIS A 275 -7.10 16.69 3.07
CA HIS A 275 -6.07 17.61 2.58
C HIS A 275 -4.93 17.64 3.59
N GLN A 276 -3.78 17.17 3.15
CA GLN A 276 -2.55 17.19 3.92
C GLN A 276 -1.70 18.35 3.40
N VAL A 277 -1.59 19.40 4.21
CA VAL A 277 -0.84 20.63 3.90
C VAL A 277 0.14 20.90 5.02
N ILE A 278 1.42 21.08 4.68
CA ILE A 278 2.51 21.37 5.60
C ILE A 278 3.27 22.61 5.13
#